data_adc1a56cb2f34cedd1cbecbd2866f951
#
_entry.id   adc1a56cb2f34cedd1cbecbd2866f951
#
_cell.length_a   1.000
_cell.length_b   1.000
_cell.length_c   1.000
_cell.angle_alpha   90.00
_cell.angle_beta   90.00
_cell.angle_gamma   90.00
#
_symmetry.space_group_name_H-M   'P 1'
#
loop_
_entity.id
_entity.type
_entity.pdbx_description
1 polymer ?
#
loop_
_entity_poly.entity_id
_entity_poly.type
_entity_poly.pdbx_seq_one_letter_code
_entity_poly.pdbx_strand_id
1 'polypeptide(L)'
;YRAFFNIGDDVELGVQAGTSYAMARHTMFDPYLGVLPCAGFPLGEVMVIDINEQRQLWRRPHGDFPAKVLSIGLPHNGGPLLTSTGIFFIGSLFESKLYAYDVDSGELLWQHALPAPGNATPMSYAVKDSEGNAKQFVVIAAGGDARSPLGSSADYIVAFAIE
;
A
#
# COMPACT_ATOMS: atom_id res chain seq x y z
N TYR A 1 19.95 -17.90 -17.44
CA TYR A 1 18.69 -17.23 -17.79
C TYR A 1 18.93 -15.84 -18.38
N ARG A 2 19.78 -14.98 -17.76
CA ARG A 2 20.14 -13.67 -18.33
C ARG A 2 20.71 -13.78 -19.74
N ALA A 3 21.57 -14.73 -19.97
CA ALA A 3 22.18 -14.95 -21.29
C ALA A 3 21.17 -15.45 -22.35
N PHE A 4 20.09 -16.10 -21.92
CA PHE A 4 19.10 -16.70 -22.82
C PHE A 4 18.05 -15.68 -23.30
N PHE A 5 17.71 -14.70 -22.46
CA PHE A 5 16.64 -13.74 -22.74
C PHE A 5 17.13 -12.31 -23.00
N ASN A 6 18.44 -12.10 -23.00
CA ASN A 6 19.04 -10.77 -23.16
C ASN A 6 18.39 -9.71 -22.27
N ILE A 7 18.17 -10.08 -21.01
CA ILE A 7 17.49 -9.24 -20.01
C ILE A 7 18.52 -8.25 -19.46
N GLY A 8 18.21 -6.96 -19.53
CA GLY A 8 19.04 -5.89 -18.97
C GLY A 8 19.23 -6.00 -17.45
N ASP A 9 20.14 -5.21 -16.91
CA ASP A 9 20.51 -5.26 -15.48
C ASP A 9 19.39 -4.82 -14.54
N ASP A 10 18.35 -4.16 -15.07
CA ASP A 10 17.21 -3.63 -14.30
C ASP A 10 16.05 -4.61 -14.10
N VAL A 11 16.21 -5.87 -14.50
CA VAL A 11 15.16 -6.88 -14.39
C VAL A 11 15.45 -7.86 -13.26
N GLU A 12 14.58 -7.88 -12.27
CA GLU A 12 14.58 -8.87 -11.19
C GLU A 12 13.92 -10.17 -11.68
N LEU A 13 14.67 -11.26 -11.71
CA LEU A 13 14.18 -12.59 -12.08
C LEU A 13 13.86 -13.41 -10.84
N GLY A 14 12.59 -13.82 -10.73
CA GLY A 14 12.17 -14.85 -9.78
C GLY A 14 12.20 -16.23 -10.44
N VAL A 15 13.03 -17.12 -9.96
CA VAL A 15 13.11 -18.50 -10.42
C VAL A 15 12.73 -19.43 -9.27
N GLN A 16 11.83 -20.37 -9.51
CA GLN A 16 11.46 -21.40 -8.56
C GLN A 16 11.86 -22.78 -9.10
N ALA A 17 12.56 -23.55 -8.28
CA ALA A 17 12.95 -24.91 -8.63
C ALA A 17 11.70 -25.79 -8.87
N GLY A 18 11.74 -26.61 -9.91
CA GLY A 18 10.64 -27.51 -10.27
C GLY A 18 9.53 -26.90 -11.12
N THR A 19 9.63 -25.63 -11.52
CA THR A 19 8.70 -25.02 -12.45
C THR A 19 9.37 -24.68 -13.78
N SER A 20 8.59 -24.74 -14.87
CA SER A 20 9.05 -24.34 -16.20
C SER A 20 8.92 -22.84 -16.45
N TYR A 21 8.48 -22.09 -15.45
CA TYR A 21 8.18 -20.66 -15.56
C TYR A 21 9.15 -19.83 -14.73
N ALA A 22 9.52 -18.67 -15.24
CA ALA A 22 10.25 -17.64 -14.51
C ALA A 22 9.44 -16.34 -14.53
N MET A 23 9.47 -15.60 -13.41
CA MET A 23 8.85 -14.29 -13.33
C MET A 23 9.93 -13.22 -13.54
N ALA A 24 9.67 -12.29 -14.44
CA ALA A 24 10.47 -11.08 -14.62
C ALA A 24 9.68 -9.87 -14.12
N ARG A 25 10.33 -9.05 -13.26
CA ARG A 25 9.80 -7.75 -12.86
C ARG A 25 10.43 -6.66 -13.71
N HIS A 26 9.60 -5.81 -14.25
CA HIS A 26 10.03 -4.60 -14.94
C HIS A 26 9.63 -3.38 -14.10
N THR A 27 10.41 -2.32 -14.20
CA THR A 27 10.06 -1.04 -13.59
C THR A 27 8.82 -0.46 -14.27
N MET A 28 8.03 0.32 -13.51
CA MET A 28 6.86 1.05 -14.07
C MET A 28 7.25 2.21 -14.96
N PHE A 29 8.54 2.57 -14.99
CA PHE A 29 9.03 3.72 -15.73
C PHE A 29 9.71 3.28 -17.01
N ASP A 30 9.57 4.11 -18.05
CA ASP A 30 10.23 3.88 -19.32
C ASP A 30 11.76 3.86 -19.13
N PRO A 31 12.46 2.80 -19.54
CA PRO A 31 13.89 2.67 -19.34
C PRO A 31 14.72 3.70 -20.12
N TYR A 32 14.16 4.32 -21.16
CA TYR A 32 14.85 5.30 -21.98
C TYR A 32 14.59 6.75 -21.53
N LEU A 33 13.40 7.03 -20.99
CA LEU A 33 13.00 8.37 -20.56
C LEU A 33 13.08 8.54 -19.04
N GLY A 34 13.23 7.47 -18.27
CA GLY A 34 13.53 7.44 -16.83
C GLY A 34 12.51 8.08 -15.89
N VAL A 35 11.62 8.90 -16.41
CA VAL A 35 10.66 9.72 -15.64
C VAL A 35 9.21 9.53 -16.06
N LEU A 36 8.95 8.93 -17.22
CA LEU A 36 7.57 8.70 -17.68
C LEU A 36 7.10 7.31 -17.27
N PRO A 37 5.97 7.20 -16.56
CA PRO A 37 5.39 5.91 -16.25
C PRO A 37 4.87 5.22 -17.53
N CYS A 38 5.07 3.92 -17.64
CA CYS A 38 4.53 3.11 -18.73
C CYS A 38 3.00 2.92 -18.63
N ALA A 39 2.39 3.37 -17.52
CA ALA A 39 0.95 3.32 -17.29
C ALA A 39 0.34 4.72 -17.30
N GLY A 40 -0.94 4.81 -17.67
CA GLY A 40 -1.71 6.04 -17.53
C GLY A 40 -1.96 6.41 -16.06
N PHE A 41 -2.28 7.67 -15.81
CA PHE A 41 -2.70 8.11 -14.48
C PHE A 41 -4.15 7.67 -14.16
N PRO A 42 -4.45 7.41 -12.88
CA PRO A 42 -3.58 7.44 -11.71
C PRO A 42 -2.64 6.22 -11.63
N LEU A 43 -1.45 6.37 -11.01
CA LEU A 43 -0.46 5.30 -10.87
C LEU A 43 -0.80 4.30 -9.76
N GLY A 44 -1.59 4.72 -8.78
CA GLY A 44 -2.10 3.90 -7.69
C GLY A 44 -3.53 4.28 -7.35
N GLU A 45 -4.35 3.29 -7.09
CA GLU A 45 -5.77 3.47 -6.81
C GLU A 45 -6.23 2.51 -5.73
N VAL A 46 -7.25 2.96 -5.01
CA VAL A 46 -8.07 2.11 -4.14
C VAL A 46 -9.46 2.03 -4.75
N MET A 47 -10.00 0.82 -4.84
CA MET A 47 -11.38 0.61 -5.23
C MET A 47 -12.07 -0.35 -4.25
N VAL A 48 -13.36 -0.16 -4.07
CA VAL A 48 -14.21 -1.06 -3.29
C VAL A 48 -15.22 -1.70 -4.22
N ILE A 49 -15.34 -3.02 -4.11
CA ILE A 49 -16.25 -3.85 -4.90
C ILE A 49 -17.18 -4.57 -3.94
N ASP A 50 -18.47 -4.42 -4.17
CA ASP A 50 -19.50 -5.23 -3.53
C ASP A 50 -19.56 -6.58 -4.25
N ILE A 51 -19.14 -7.63 -3.54
CA ILE A 51 -19.07 -8.99 -4.12
C ILE A 51 -20.47 -9.58 -4.31
N ASN A 52 -21.44 -9.22 -3.45
CA ASN A 52 -22.79 -9.76 -3.54
C ASN A 52 -23.55 -9.16 -4.73
N GLU A 53 -23.42 -7.87 -4.93
CA GLU A 53 -24.05 -7.15 -6.04
C GLU A 53 -23.18 -7.12 -7.30
N GLN A 54 -21.93 -7.64 -7.22
CA GLN A 54 -20.97 -7.70 -8.32
C GLN A 54 -20.76 -6.33 -8.99
N ARG A 55 -20.74 -5.27 -8.19
CA ARG A 55 -20.56 -3.91 -8.67
C ARG A 55 -19.46 -3.18 -7.92
N GLN A 56 -18.78 -2.29 -8.61
CA GLN A 56 -17.87 -1.34 -8.01
C GLN A 56 -18.67 -0.26 -7.29
N LEU A 57 -18.41 -0.06 -5.98
CA LEU A 57 -19.02 1.02 -5.21
C LEU A 57 -18.36 2.36 -5.59
N TRP A 58 -17.05 2.41 -5.51
CA TRP A 58 -16.27 3.60 -5.87
C TRP A 58 -14.82 3.22 -6.21
N ARG A 59 -14.12 4.18 -6.78
CA ARG A 59 -12.70 4.11 -7.14
C ARG A 59 -12.10 5.50 -7.03
N ARG A 60 -10.89 5.60 -6.46
CA ARG A 60 -10.19 6.88 -6.31
C ARG A 60 -8.68 6.69 -6.31
N PRO A 61 -7.90 7.70 -6.74
CA PRO A 61 -6.46 7.72 -6.56
C PRO A 61 -6.10 7.60 -5.07
N HIS A 62 -5.03 6.86 -4.78
CA HIS A 62 -4.50 6.71 -3.42
C HIS A 62 -3.05 7.17 -3.38
N GLY A 63 -2.74 8.03 -2.40
CA GLY A 63 -1.46 8.68 -2.25
C GLY A 63 -1.33 9.95 -3.11
N ASP A 64 -0.80 10.99 -2.48
CA ASP A 64 -0.55 12.27 -3.11
C ASP A 64 0.95 12.46 -3.35
N PHE A 65 1.30 13.15 -4.41
CA PHE A 65 2.67 13.62 -4.57
C PHE A 65 2.98 14.69 -3.51
N PRO A 66 4.23 14.77 -2.98
CA PRO A 66 4.57 15.68 -1.88
C PRO A 66 4.15 17.14 -2.07
N ALA A 67 3.92 17.56 -3.30
CA ALA A 67 3.51 18.93 -3.62
C ALA A 67 2.00 19.18 -3.57
N LYS A 68 1.14 18.18 -3.29
CA LYS A 68 -0.34 18.28 -3.28
C LYS A 68 -0.99 18.89 -4.55
N VAL A 69 -0.22 19.04 -5.63
CA VAL A 69 -0.67 19.74 -6.82
C VAL A 69 -1.53 18.86 -7.73
N LEU A 70 -1.32 17.55 -7.64
CA LEU A 70 -2.05 16.56 -8.46
C LEU A 70 -2.26 15.29 -7.66
N SER A 71 -3.51 14.90 -7.48
CA SER A 71 -3.90 13.58 -6.95
C SER A 71 -3.69 12.52 -8.05
N ILE A 72 -2.42 12.17 -8.27
CA ILE A 72 -2.04 11.24 -9.36
C ILE A 72 -2.09 9.77 -8.91
N GLY A 73 -2.34 9.54 -7.63
CA GLY A 73 -2.19 8.22 -7.03
C GLY A 73 -0.75 7.72 -7.09
N LEU A 74 -0.28 7.09 -6.06
CA LEU A 74 1.08 6.56 -6.01
C LEU A 74 1.05 5.04 -5.91
N PRO A 75 2.02 4.34 -6.51
CA PRO A 75 2.13 2.89 -6.41
C PRO A 75 2.13 2.44 -4.96
N HIS A 76 1.46 1.35 -4.67
CA HIS A 76 1.27 0.82 -3.35
C HIS A 76 1.34 -0.71 -3.35
N ASN A 77 1.97 -1.31 -2.33
CA ASN A 77 2.13 -2.75 -2.23
C ASN A 77 1.41 -3.34 -1.00
N GLY A 78 1.05 -2.53 -0.01
CA GLY A 78 0.34 -2.98 1.18
C GLY A 78 -1.14 -3.23 0.91
N GLY A 79 -1.72 -4.19 1.61
CA GLY A 79 -3.14 -4.44 1.58
C GLY A 79 -3.91 -3.58 2.59
N PRO A 80 -5.23 -3.42 2.43
CA PRO A 80 -6.09 -2.78 3.43
C PRO A 80 -6.46 -3.73 4.57
N LEU A 81 -6.72 -3.18 5.74
CA LEU A 81 -7.46 -3.81 6.83
C LEU A 81 -8.91 -3.33 6.79
N LEU A 82 -9.85 -4.21 6.55
CA LEU A 82 -11.28 -3.91 6.59
C LEU A 82 -11.86 -4.29 7.96
N THR A 83 -12.58 -3.37 8.59
CA THR A 83 -13.29 -3.60 9.85
C THR A 83 -14.76 -3.93 9.61
N SER A 84 -15.38 -4.63 10.58
CA SER A 84 -16.82 -4.93 10.53
C SER A 84 -17.73 -3.70 10.63
N THR A 85 -17.17 -2.56 11.03
CA THR A 85 -17.89 -1.28 11.15
C THR A 85 -17.85 -0.45 9.86
N GLY A 86 -17.33 -1.00 8.76
CA GLY A 86 -17.30 -0.30 7.48
C GLY A 86 -16.16 0.72 7.33
N ILE A 87 -15.11 0.59 8.15
CA ILE A 87 -13.90 1.40 8.01
C ILE A 87 -12.78 0.51 7.49
N PHE A 88 -12.00 1.00 6.53
CA PHE A 88 -10.78 0.32 6.16
C PHE A 88 -9.54 1.20 6.34
N PHE A 89 -8.47 0.57 6.80
CA PHE A 89 -7.17 1.21 7.00
C PHE A 89 -6.18 0.75 5.94
N ILE A 90 -5.39 1.69 5.42
CA ILE A 90 -4.35 1.40 4.44
C ILE A 90 -3.16 2.32 4.67
N GLY A 91 -1.96 1.77 4.66
CA GLY A 91 -0.72 2.55 4.75
C GLY A 91 -0.36 3.16 3.40
N SER A 92 0.52 4.14 3.39
CA SER A 92 1.11 4.70 2.17
C SER A 92 2.62 4.50 2.17
N LEU A 93 3.14 4.09 1.01
CA LEU A 93 4.56 3.88 0.81
C LEU A 93 5.32 5.21 0.70
N PHE A 94 4.81 6.17 -0.05
CA PHE A 94 5.56 7.39 -0.37
C PHE A 94 5.32 8.53 0.62
N GLU A 95 4.19 8.55 1.29
CA GLU A 95 3.81 9.65 2.17
C GLU A 95 4.08 9.37 3.64
N SER A 96 4.49 8.14 3.99
CA SER A 96 4.65 7.70 5.39
C SER A 96 3.42 8.03 6.23
N LYS A 97 2.24 7.56 5.78
CA LYS A 97 0.96 7.80 6.46
C LYS A 97 0.14 6.51 6.57
N LEU A 98 -0.72 6.46 7.58
CA LEU A 98 -1.83 5.54 7.68
C LEU A 98 -3.13 6.32 7.44
N TYR A 99 -3.98 5.79 6.61
CA TYR A 99 -5.27 6.36 6.24
C TYR A 99 -6.41 5.47 6.70
N ALA A 100 -7.52 6.07 7.09
CA ALA A 100 -8.79 5.40 7.34
C ALA A 100 -9.87 5.99 6.44
N TYR A 101 -10.57 5.13 5.72
CA TYR A 101 -11.64 5.50 4.80
C TYR A 101 -12.94 4.80 5.18
N ASP A 102 -14.04 5.46 4.89
CA ASP A 102 -15.35 4.83 4.88
C ASP A 102 -15.49 3.89 3.67
N VAL A 103 -15.96 2.67 3.90
CA VAL A 103 -16.05 1.64 2.85
C VAL A 103 -17.13 1.98 1.82
N ASP A 104 -18.25 2.55 2.26
CA ASP A 104 -19.39 2.77 1.38
C ASP A 104 -19.23 4.01 0.50
N SER A 105 -18.71 5.09 1.08
CA SER A 105 -18.55 6.38 0.39
C SER A 105 -17.16 6.63 -0.17
N GLY A 106 -16.14 5.98 0.38
CA GLY A 106 -14.74 6.28 0.08
C GLY A 106 -14.26 7.59 0.71
N GLU A 107 -15.00 8.17 1.64
CA GLU A 107 -14.60 9.37 2.34
C GLU A 107 -13.37 9.12 3.21
N LEU A 108 -12.41 10.05 3.21
CA LEU A 108 -11.27 10.00 4.11
C LEU A 108 -11.72 10.46 5.51
N LEU A 109 -11.80 9.51 6.44
CA LEU A 109 -12.25 9.77 7.81
C LEU A 109 -11.10 10.25 8.70
N TRP A 110 -9.90 9.69 8.50
CA TRP A 110 -8.74 9.98 9.33
C TRP A 110 -7.44 9.66 8.61
N GLN A 111 -6.38 10.36 8.98
CA GLN A 111 -5.01 10.07 8.55
C GLN A 111 -4.02 10.46 9.64
N HIS A 112 -2.92 9.73 9.71
CA HIS A 112 -1.83 10.03 10.65
C HIS A 112 -0.46 9.75 9.99
N ALA A 113 0.52 10.61 10.32
CA ALA A 113 1.88 10.41 9.87
C ALA A 113 2.53 9.22 10.59
N LEU A 114 3.28 8.42 9.85
CA LEU A 114 4.10 7.35 10.37
C LEU A 114 5.57 7.78 10.40
N PRO A 115 6.39 7.21 11.30
CA PRO A 115 7.82 7.52 11.37
C PRO A 115 8.61 7.05 10.13
N ALA A 116 8.04 6.13 9.36
CA ALA A 116 8.58 5.62 8.11
C ALA A 116 7.43 5.11 7.21
N PRO A 117 7.69 4.84 5.92
CA PRO A 117 6.68 4.29 5.03
C PRO A 117 6.01 3.03 5.56
N GLY A 118 4.67 3.01 5.53
CA GLY A 118 3.85 1.89 5.97
C GLY A 118 3.39 1.03 4.79
N ASN A 119 4.25 0.10 4.38
CA ASN A 119 3.98 -0.78 3.24
C ASN A 119 3.36 -2.14 3.64
N ALA A 120 3.15 -2.36 4.93
CA ALA A 120 2.52 -3.57 5.45
C ALA A 120 1.00 -3.41 5.49
N THR A 121 0.29 -4.53 5.42
CA THR A 121 -1.14 -4.57 5.72
C THR A 121 -1.34 -4.31 7.22
N PRO A 122 -2.15 -3.33 7.62
CA PRO A 122 -2.48 -3.10 9.02
C PRO A 122 -3.22 -4.30 9.62
N MET A 123 -3.17 -4.43 10.94
CA MET A 123 -3.98 -5.39 11.69
C MET A 123 -4.72 -4.70 12.84
N SER A 124 -5.80 -5.30 13.31
CA SER A 124 -6.52 -4.84 14.49
C SER A 124 -6.61 -5.93 15.53
N TYR A 125 -6.50 -5.54 16.79
CA TYR A 125 -6.70 -6.41 17.95
C TYR A 125 -7.33 -5.64 19.10
N ALA A 126 -7.92 -6.36 20.04
CA ALA A 126 -8.47 -5.79 21.25
C ALA A 126 -7.79 -6.40 22.48
N VAL A 127 -7.53 -5.57 23.48
CA VAL A 127 -6.99 -5.97 24.77
C VAL A 127 -7.97 -5.56 25.85
N LYS A 128 -8.21 -6.42 26.80
CA LYS A 128 -9.00 -6.06 28.00
C LYS A 128 -8.08 -5.42 29.03
N ASP A 129 -8.52 -4.29 29.58
CA ASP A 129 -7.85 -3.66 30.72
C ASP A 129 -8.12 -4.45 32.03
N SER A 130 -7.56 -3.96 33.14
CA SER A 130 -7.75 -4.56 34.47
C SER A 130 -9.19 -4.52 34.97
N GLU A 131 -10.04 -3.67 34.40
CA GLU A 131 -11.45 -3.52 34.73
C GLU A 131 -12.34 -4.34 33.80
N GLY A 132 -11.76 -5.01 32.80
CA GLY A 132 -12.47 -5.84 31.84
C GLY A 132 -13.00 -5.11 30.60
N ASN A 133 -12.73 -3.80 30.46
CA ASN A 133 -13.12 -3.02 29.29
C ASN A 133 -12.21 -3.37 28.11
N ALA A 134 -12.82 -3.55 26.94
CA ALA A 134 -12.06 -3.83 25.71
C ALA A 134 -11.56 -2.52 25.09
N LYS A 135 -10.24 -2.43 24.91
CA LYS A 135 -9.60 -1.34 24.16
C LYS A 135 -9.11 -1.89 22.82
N GLN A 136 -9.57 -1.30 21.72
CA GLN A 136 -9.18 -1.71 20.38
C GLN A 136 -7.97 -0.93 19.89
N PHE A 137 -7.11 -1.63 19.14
CA PHE A 137 -5.91 -1.05 18.54
C PHE A 137 -5.88 -1.38 17.05
N VAL A 138 -5.34 -0.45 16.28
CA VAL A 138 -4.91 -0.67 14.90
C VAL A 138 -3.39 -0.56 14.85
N VAL A 139 -2.74 -1.56 14.28
CA VAL A 139 -1.27 -1.65 14.24
C VAL A 139 -0.78 -1.79 12.82
N ILE A 140 0.32 -1.11 12.52
CA ILE A 140 1.00 -1.22 11.24
C ILE A 140 2.52 -1.29 11.46
N ALA A 141 3.19 -2.14 10.68
CA ALA A 141 4.64 -2.08 10.55
C ALA A 141 5.03 -0.95 9.59
N ALA A 142 5.77 0.02 10.09
CA ALA A 142 6.34 1.12 9.33
C ALA A 142 7.83 0.83 9.07
N GLY A 143 8.08 -0.17 8.24
CA GLY A 143 9.41 -0.70 7.92
C GLY A 143 10.08 -0.04 6.73
N GLY A 144 9.38 0.81 6.01
CA GLY A 144 9.86 1.39 4.77
C GLY A 144 9.92 0.37 3.62
N ASP A 145 10.56 0.75 2.53
CA ASP A 145 10.93 -0.14 1.43
C ASP A 145 12.27 0.33 0.85
N ALA A 146 13.31 -0.48 1.02
CA ALA A 146 14.66 -0.18 0.52
C ALA A 146 14.72 -0.07 -1.02
N ARG A 147 13.73 -0.61 -1.73
CA ARG A 147 13.62 -0.54 -3.19
C ARG A 147 12.90 0.72 -3.68
N SER A 148 12.26 1.45 -2.80
CA SER A 148 11.63 2.72 -3.15
C SER A 148 12.70 3.82 -3.30
N PRO A 149 12.72 4.56 -4.39
CA PRO A 149 13.68 5.66 -4.57
C PRO A 149 13.50 6.79 -3.55
N LEU A 150 12.36 6.85 -2.88
CA LEU A 150 12.04 7.83 -1.84
C LEU A 150 11.91 7.18 -0.46
N GLY A 151 12.07 5.85 -0.36
CA GLY A 151 11.87 5.09 0.87
C GLY A 151 13.16 4.86 1.63
N SER A 152 13.10 5.00 2.94
CA SER A 152 14.12 4.53 3.86
C SER A 152 13.69 3.20 4.48
N SER A 153 14.63 2.33 4.78
CA SER A 153 14.40 1.17 5.64
C SER A 153 14.28 1.63 7.09
N ALA A 154 13.36 1.03 7.83
CA ALA A 154 13.10 1.31 9.23
C ALA A 154 12.57 0.05 9.93
N ASP A 155 12.39 0.10 11.25
CA ASP A 155 12.00 -1.04 12.10
C ASP A 155 10.89 -0.69 13.10
N TYR A 156 10.02 0.26 12.74
CA TYR A 156 8.93 0.70 13.61
C TYR A 156 7.71 -0.22 13.51
N ILE A 157 7.08 -0.47 14.67
CA ILE A 157 5.71 -0.97 14.80
C ILE A 157 4.92 0.13 15.49
N VAL A 158 3.88 0.63 14.84
CA VAL A 158 3.05 1.74 15.34
C VAL A 158 1.66 1.21 15.66
N ALA A 159 1.20 1.48 16.88
CA ALA A 159 -0.13 1.12 17.35
C ALA A 159 -0.95 2.38 17.67
N PHE A 160 -2.16 2.43 17.15
CA PHE A 160 -3.14 3.48 17.44
C PHE A 160 -4.25 2.89 18.29
N ALA A 161 -4.55 3.53 19.42
CA ALA A 161 -5.69 3.17 20.23
C ALA A 161 -6.94 3.90 19.73
N ILE A 162 -8.05 3.20 19.67
CA ILE A 162 -9.36 3.78 19.40
C ILE A 162 -9.97 4.11 20.77
N GLU A 163 -10.23 5.38 21.02
CA GLU A 163 -10.89 5.90 22.24
C GLU A 163 -12.38 5.97 22.05
#